data_7722b3de648f9241a99e6b71c18e7918
#
_entry.id   7722b3de648f9241a99e6b71c18e7918
#
_cell.length_a   1.000
_cell.length_b   1.000
_cell.length_c   1.000
_cell.angle_alpha   90.00
_cell.angle_beta   90.00
_cell.angle_gamma   90.00
#
_symmetry.space_group_name_H-M   'P 1'
#
loop_
_entity.id
_entity.type
_entity.pdbx_description
1 polymer ?
#
loop_
_entity_poly.entity_id
_entity_poly.type
_entity_poly.pdbx_seq_one_letter_code
_entity_poly.pdbx_strand_id
1 'polypeptide(L)'
;MMATLKEISQIVGVHPSVISRVLNDDQTLKIKDSTRKKILQTVKELNYQPNRMARNLKMNKTNMLGIVIPDIGNPVYSDIIKGAESEANANGYSLLIYSEHNKKKNEFLKLIKDNHVDGLLIASHELEHEIILELESSKKPFVIVNGKHSSSDNYVVLDDKAAGKLATEHLIELGHKHIIHISGPIYADSAIQRLQGYREALHQNNYDFKSANVIESQYTIDSGYEAMKEIIKNHTLPTAIFAANILIALGALKAMKEHEIKVPDDISIIGLHDTYFTSILSPSLTTIQMPLFELGVNSVKSILQNIEDKQASPGKIIHGASLIKRESTAEFKI
;
A
#
# COMPACT_ATOMS: atom_id res chain seq x y z
N MET A 1 33.33 -24.49 -7.84
CA MET A 1 33.77 -23.34 -6.95
C MET A 1 33.52 -22.08 -7.72
N MET A 2 32.92 -21.05 -7.10
CA MET A 2 32.70 -19.77 -7.80
C MET A 2 34.03 -19.02 -7.88
N ALA A 3 34.36 -18.49 -9.06
CA ALA A 3 35.55 -17.67 -9.25
C ALA A 3 35.55 -16.45 -8.32
N THR A 4 36.73 -15.99 -7.91
CA THR A 4 36.90 -14.83 -7.01
C THR A 4 37.62 -13.70 -7.73
N LEU A 5 37.45 -12.46 -7.23
CA LEU A 5 38.20 -11.28 -7.73
C LEU A 5 39.72 -11.52 -7.66
N LYS A 6 40.19 -12.30 -6.69
CA LYS A 6 41.61 -12.63 -6.51
C LYS A 6 42.14 -13.52 -7.63
N GLU A 7 41.37 -14.51 -8.07
CA GLU A 7 41.72 -15.37 -9.19
C GLU A 7 41.78 -14.61 -10.52
N ILE A 8 40.77 -13.76 -10.77
CA ILE A 8 40.78 -12.89 -11.95
C ILE A 8 41.99 -11.95 -11.92
N SER A 9 42.34 -11.40 -10.77
CA SER A 9 43.51 -10.55 -10.55
C SER A 9 44.80 -11.26 -10.93
N GLN A 10 44.95 -12.51 -10.55
CA GLN A 10 46.11 -13.33 -10.88
C GLN A 10 46.23 -13.63 -12.41
N ILE A 11 45.09 -13.92 -13.07
CA ILE A 11 45.05 -14.23 -14.51
C ILE A 11 45.32 -12.97 -15.36
N VAL A 12 44.73 -11.85 -14.99
CA VAL A 12 44.87 -10.62 -15.78
C VAL A 12 46.16 -9.86 -15.45
N GLY A 13 46.70 -10.02 -14.23
CA GLY A 13 47.88 -9.30 -13.75
C GLY A 13 47.60 -7.89 -13.28
N VAL A 14 46.41 -7.61 -12.72
CA VAL A 14 46.02 -6.29 -12.19
C VAL A 14 45.48 -6.43 -10.81
N HIS A 15 45.55 -5.34 -10.01
CA HIS A 15 45.02 -5.35 -8.64
C HIS A 15 43.49 -5.56 -8.63
N PRO A 16 42.92 -6.31 -7.68
CA PRO A 16 41.47 -6.57 -7.58
C PRO A 16 40.59 -5.30 -7.61
N SER A 17 41.08 -4.18 -7.09
CA SER A 17 40.35 -2.89 -7.15
C SER A 17 40.16 -2.36 -8.58
N VAL A 18 41.11 -2.64 -9.49
CA VAL A 18 41.00 -2.26 -10.90
C VAL A 18 39.90 -3.07 -11.58
N ILE A 19 39.84 -4.38 -11.30
CA ILE A 19 38.79 -5.26 -11.81
C ILE A 19 37.43 -4.81 -11.33
N SER A 20 37.28 -4.51 -10.02
CA SER A 20 36.05 -4.01 -9.43
C SER A 20 35.59 -2.70 -10.07
N ARG A 21 36.51 -1.76 -10.35
CA ARG A 21 36.19 -0.50 -11.03
C ARG A 21 35.77 -0.70 -12.48
N VAL A 22 36.40 -1.64 -13.21
CA VAL A 22 35.99 -2.00 -14.58
C VAL A 22 34.57 -2.58 -14.59
N LEU A 23 34.28 -3.52 -13.67
CA LEU A 23 32.96 -4.13 -13.56
C LEU A 23 31.85 -3.18 -13.15
N ASN A 24 32.21 -2.06 -12.52
CA ASN A 24 31.29 -0.99 -12.14
C ASN A 24 31.22 0.15 -13.15
N ASP A 25 31.84 -0.02 -14.32
CA ASP A 25 31.93 0.99 -15.39
C ASP A 25 32.39 2.37 -14.91
N ASP A 26 33.36 2.38 -13.99
CA ASP A 26 33.90 3.61 -13.43
C ASP A 26 34.64 4.43 -14.51
N GLN A 27 34.01 5.51 -14.94
CA GLN A 27 34.53 6.40 -16.00
C GLN A 27 35.78 7.17 -15.57
N THR A 28 36.08 7.26 -14.27
CA THR A 28 37.29 7.92 -13.76
C THR A 28 38.54 7.02 -13.85
N LEU A 29 38.34 5.72 -14.13
CA LEU A 29 39.43 4.75 -14.22
C LEU A 29 40.20 4.85 -15.53
N LYS A 30 41.40 5.37 -15.47
CA LYS A 30 42.32 5.46 -16.60
C LYS A 30 43.11 4.13 -16.72
N ILE A 31 42.72 3.26 -17.64
CA ILE A 31 43.44 2.03 -18.03
C ILE A 31 43.44 1.86 -19.53
N LYS A 32 44.37 1.04 -20.04
CA LYS A 32 44.45 0.71 -21.49
C LYS A 32 43.20 -0.11 -21.88
N ASP A 33 42.64 0.15 -23.06
CA ASP A 33 41.48 -0.60 -23.59
C ASP A 33 41.76 -2.11 -23.70
N SER A 34 42.99 -2.50 -24.05
CA SER A 34 43.41 -3.91 -24.06
C SER A 34 43.28 -4.58 -22.69
N THR A 35 43.62 -3.86 -21.62
CA THR A 35 43.47 -4.35 -20.23
C THR A 35 41.99 -4.46 -19.83
N ARG A 36 41.17 -3.46 -20.18
CA ARG A 36 39.71 -3.48 -19.95
C ARG A 36 39.07 -4.68 -20.66
N LYS A 37 39.38 -4.90 -21.94
CA LYS A 37 38.89 -6.06 -22.71
C LYS A 37 39.31 -7.38 -22.08
N LYS A 38 40.57 -7.53 -21.66
CA LYS A 38 41.07 -8.74 -21.01
C LYS A 38 40.34 -9.05 -19.71
N ILE A 39 40.08 -8.03 -18.89
CA ILE A 39 39.27 -8.18 -17.64
C ILE A 39 37.90 -8.71 -17.96
N LEU A 40 37.15 -8.06 -18.87
CA LEU A 40 35.76 -8.42 -19.20
C LEU A 40 35.67 -9.83 -19.80
N GLN A 41 36.66 -10.23 -20.65
CA GLN A 41 36.75 -11.55 -21.21
C GLN A 41 37.01 -12.62 -20.15
N THR A 42 37.96 -12.40 -19.23
CA THR A 42 38.29 -13.34 -18.13
C THR A 42 37.08 -13.49 -17.18
N VAL A 43 36.36 -12.38 -16.87
CA VAL A 43 35.15 -12.41 -16.07
C VAL A 43 34.06 -13.29 -16.72
N LYS A 44 33.90 -13.18 -18.06
CA LYS A 44 32.94 -14.00 -18.82
C LYS A 44 33.34 -15.46 -18.85
N GLU A 45 34.61 -15.77 -19.12
CA GLU A 45 35.15 -17.13 -19.18
C GLU A 45 35.05 -17.89 -17.86
N LEU A 46 35.25 -17.18 -16.75
CA LEU A 46 35.15 -17.74 -15.41
C LEU A 46 33.71 -17.69 -14.85
N ASN A 47 32.74 -17.23 -15.62
CA ASN A 47 31.34 -16.99 -15.17
C ASN A 47 31.28 -16.27 -13.82
N TYR A 48 32.19 -15.31 -13.61
CA TYR A 48 32.28 -14.57 -12.36
C TYR A 48 31.12 -13.59 -12.25
N GLN A 49 30.36 -13.71 -11.17
CA GLN A 49 29.35 -12.72 -10.78
C GLN A 49 29.86 -11.91 -9.60
N PRO A 50 29.86 -10.56 -9.70
CA PRO A 50 30.22 -9.70 -8.57
C PRO A 50 29.35 -10.03 -7.36
N ASN A 51 29.98 -10.29 -6.22
CA ASN A 51 29.25 -10.51 -4.98
C ASN A 51 28.64 -9.17 -4.52
N ARG A 52 27.34 -9.00 -4.78
CA ARG A 52 26.59 -7.80 -4.39
C ARG A 52 26.65 -7.57 -2.89
N MET A 53 26.62 -8.62 -2.05
CA MET A 53 26.72 -8.50 -0.59
C MET A 53 28.05 -7.88 -0.15
N ALA A 54 29.19 -8.34 -0.70
CA ALA A 54 30.51 -7.81 -0.36
C ALA A 54 30.67 -6.35 -0.80
N ARG A 55 30.04 -5.97 -1.92
CA ARG A 55 29.97 -4.58 -2.40
C ARG A 55 29.11 -3.71 -1.48
N ASN A 56 27.93 -4.20 -1.13
CA ASN A 56 26.98 -3.52 -0.27
C ASN A 56 27.54 -3.25 1.13
N LEU A 57 28.24 -4.22 1.71
CA LEU A 57 28.97 -4.06 2.97
C LEU A 57 30.00 -2.92 2.90
N LYS A 58 30.73 -2.80 1.79
CA LYS A 58 31.73 -1.73 1.62
C LYS A 58 31.11 -0.35 1.43
N MET A 59 29.92 -0.29 0.83
CA MET A 59 29.17 0.95 0.55
C MET A 59 28.18 1.32 1.66
N ASN A 60 28.00 0.47 2.66
CA ASN A 60 26.96 0.59 3.70
C ASN A 60 25.55 0.79 3.11
N LYS A 61 25.27 0.15 1.96
CA LYS A 61 23.99 0.18 1.24
C LYS A 61 23.55 -1.25 0.93
N THR A 62 22.27 -1.53 1.12
CA THR A 62 21.70 -2.84 0.82
C THR A 62 21.11 -2.90 -0.60
N ASN A 63 20.73 -1.76 -1.17
CA ASN A 63 19.90 -1.61 -2.37
C ASN A 63 18.56 -2.37 -2.22
N MET A 64 18.05 -2.40 -1.00
CA MET A 64 16.74 -2.95 -0.67
C MET A 64 15.88 -1.91 0.03
N LEU A 65 14.63 -1.81 -0.38
CA LEU A 65 13.58 -1.09 0.34
C LEU A 65 12.66 -2.10 1.00
N GLY A 66 12.26 -1.82 2.23
CA GLY A 66 11.23 -2.61 2.92
C GLY A 66 9.85 -2.01 2.70
N ILE A 67 8.83 -2.85 2.55
CA ILE A 67 7.43 -2.44 2.68
C ILE A 67 6.75 -3.30 3.74
N VAL A 68 6.23 -2.64 4.77
CA VAL A 68 5.47 -3.26 5.86
C VAL A 68 3.99 -3.12 5.54
N ILE A 69 3.27 -4.23 5.53
CA ILE A 69 1.83 -4.29 5.28
C ILE A 69 1.14 -5.09 6.39
N PRO A 70 -0.11 -4.78 6.76
CA PRO A 70 -0.84 -5.52 7.78
C PRO A 70 -1.03 -7.00 7.41
N ASP A 71 -1.52 -7.25 6.20
CA ASP A 71 -1.83 -8.60 5.72
C ASP A 71 -1.59 -8.72 4.21
N ILE A 72 -0.77 -9.68 3.81
CA ILE A 72 -0.50 -9.97 2.39
C ILE A 72 -1.73 -10.56 1.67
N GLY A 73 -2.66 -11.14 2.42
CA GLY A 73 -3.93 -11.67 1.88
C GLY A 73 -4.93 -10.57 1.51
N ASN A 74 -4.74 -9.33 1.94
CA ASN A 74 -5.61 -8.23 1.59
C ASN A 74 -5.31 -7.71 0.16
N PRO A 75 -6.25 -7.85 -0.80
CA PRO A 75 -6.02 -7.53 -2.21
C PRO A 75 -5.67 -6.05 -2.47
N VAL A 76 -6.04 -5.15 -1.58
CA VAL A 76 -5.72 -3.71 -1.66
C VAL A 76 -4.21 -3.48 -1.75
N TYR A 77 -3.41 -4.28 -1.02
CA TYR A 77 -1.96 -4.12 -1.03
C TYR A 77 -1.29 -4.65 -2.29
N SER A 78 -1.95 -5.48 -3.09
CA SER A 78 -1.37 -6.06 -4.33
C SER A 78 -0.95 -4.97 -5.31
N ASP A 79 -1.79 -3.98 -5.57
CA ASP A 79 -1.48 -2.92 -6.54
C ASP A 79 -0.51 -1.88 -5.97
N ILE A 80 -0.57 -1.61 -4.66
CA ILE A 80 0.43 -0.79 -3.96
C ILE A 80 1.83 -1.43 -4.10
N ILE A 81 1.93 -2.73 -3.84
CA ILE A 81 3.18 -3.49 -3.95
C ILE A 81 3.70 -3.47 -5.39
N LYS A 82 2.84 -3.71 -6.39
CA LYS A 82 3.23 -3.65 -7.82
C LYS A 82 3.80 -2.28 -8.20
N GLY A 83 3.15 -1.21 -7.77
CA GLY A 83 3.63 0.15 -8.02
C GLY A 83 4.98 0.42 -7.34
N ALA A 84 5.11 0.02 -6.07
CA ALA A 84 6.34 0.15 -5.31
C ALA A 84 7.48 -0.68 -5.90
N GLU A 85 7.22 -1.93 -6.29
CA GLU A 85 8.20 -2.81 -6.93
C GLU A 85 8.68 -2.23 -8.27
N SER A 86 7.75 -1.78 -9.11
CA SER A 86 8.06 -1.18 -10.42
C SER A 86 9.01 0.01 -10.28
N GLU A 87 8.71 0.94 -9.37
CA GLU A 87 9.52 2.14 -9.17
C GLU A 87 10.86 1.81 -8.48
N ALA A 88 10.86 0.89 -7.49
CA ALA A 88 12.09 0.44 -6.85
C ALA A 88 13.07 -0.20 -7.85
N ASN A 89 12.57 -1.10 -8.69
CA ASN A 89 13.37 -1.78 -9.71
C ASN A 89 13.94 -0.79 -10.75
N ALA A 90 13.15 0.20 -11.19
CA ALA A 90 13.59 1.24 -12.10
C ALA A 90 14.76 2.06 -11.54
N ASN A 91 14.87 2.14 -10.20
CA ASN A 91 15.94 2.86 -9.49
C ASN A 91 17.03 1.94 -8.92
N GLY A 92 17.06 0.65 -9.31
CA GLY A 92 18.11 -0.31 -8.92
C GLY A 92 17.95 -0.87 -7.50
N TYR A 93 16.77 -0.75 -6.89
CA TYR A 93 16.41 -1.32 -5.60
C TYR A 93 15.56 -2.58 -5.78
N SER A 94 15.69 -3.52 -4.86
CA SER A 94 14.74 -4.63 -4.69
C SER A 94 13.78 -4.31 -3.56
N LEU A 95 12.53 -4.80 -3.64
CA LEU A 95 11.52 -4.61 -2.60
C LEU A 95 11.45 -5.86 -1.71
N LEU A 96 11.57 -5.67 -0.39
CA LEU A 96 11.36 -6.69 0.62
C LEU A 96 10.00 -6.48 1.28
N ILE A 97 9.10 -7.46 1.16
CA ILE A 97 7.76 -7.38 1.73
C ILE A 97 7.76 -8.00 3.12
N TYR A 98 7.25 -7.25 4.10
CA TYR A 98 7.05 -7.71 5.47
C TYR A 98 5.56 -7.61 5.82
N SER A 99 4.92 -8.75 6.06
CA SER A 99 3.53 -8.81 6.52
C SER A 99 3.50 -8.93 8.04
N GLU A 100 2.70 -8.10 8.71
CA GLU A 100 2.54 -8.13 10.18
C GLU A 100 1.58 -9.21 10.66
N HIS A 101 0.81 -9.83 9.74
CA HIS A 101 -0.16 -10.86 10.08
C HIS A 101 0.47 -11.97 10.93
N ASN A 102 -0.12 -12.25 12.09
CA ASN A 102 0.35 -13.26 13.06
C ASN A 102 1.78 -13.05 13.62
N LYS A 103 2.34 -11.85 13.51
CA LYS A 103 3.64 -11.51 14.07
C LYS A 103 3.51 -10.68 15.34
N LYS A 104 4.61 -10.63 16.11
CA LYS A 104 4.68 -9.71 17.26
C LYS A 104 4.65 -8.29 16.73
N LYS A 105 3.86 -7.43 17.39
CA LYS A 105 3.75 -6.02 17.07
C LYS A 105 5.15 -5.39 16.95
N ASN A 106 5.34 -4.59 15.89
CA ASN A 106 6.58 -3.83 15.68
C ASN A 106 7.87 -4.66 15.41
N GLU A 107 7.74 -5.96 15.16
CA GLU A 107 8.91 -6.81 14.85
C GLU A 107 9.65 -6.37 13.56
N PHE A 108 8.95 -5.66 12.67
CA PHE A 108 9.53 -5.09 11.45
C PHE A 108 10.68 -4.10 11.71
N LEU A 109 10.76 -3.50 12.89
CA LEU A 109 11.86 -2.62 13.27
C LEU A 109 13.23 -3.30 13.19
N LYS A 110 13.27 -4.63 13.26
CA LYS A 110 14.50 -5.42 13.04
C LYS A 110 15.07 -5.20 11.64
N LEU A 111 14.23 -4.95 10.63
CA LEU A 111 14.70 -4.68 9.27
C LEU A 111 15.63 -3.45 9.21
N ILE A 112 15.36 -2.47 10.07
CA ILE A 112 16.16 -1.26 10.19
C ILE A 112 17.37 -1.51 11.10
N LYS A 113 17.16 -2.08 12.30
CA LYS A 113 18.21 -2.32 13.30
C LYS A 113 19.33 -3.20 12.75
N ASP A 114 18.96 -4.23 12.01
CA ASP A 114 19.90 -5.21 11.45
C ASP A 114 20.41 -4.80 10.05
N ASN A 115 20.12 -3.57 9.61
CA ASN A 115 20.58 -3.03 8.32
C ASN A 115 20.13 -3.86 7.10
N HIS A 116 18.95 -4.48 7.13
CA HIS A 116 18.44 -5.28 6.02
C HIS A 116 17.94 -4.43 4.86
N VAL A 117 17.53 -3.19 5.12
CA VAL A 117 16.97 -2.25 4.13
C VAL A 117 17.60 -0.87 4.25
N ASP A 118 17.61 -0.11 3.16
CA ASP A 118 18.09 1.27 3.11
C ASP A 118 16.99 2.29 3.49
N GLY A 119 15.72 1.89 3.37
CA GLY A 119 14.57 2.67 3.75
C GLY A 119 13.32 1.80 3.90
N LEU A 120 12.29 2.33 4.58
CA LEU A 120 11.10 1.58 4.96
C LEU A 120 9.82 2.32 4.56
N LEU A 121 8.94 1.66 3.80
CA LEU A 121 7.57 2.04 3.53
C LEU A 121 6.67 1.34 4.55
N ILE A 122 5.81 2.07 5.27
CA ILE A 122 5.04 1.50 6.38
C ILE A 122 3.56 1.76 6.13
N ALA A 123 2.83 0.70 5.75
CA ALA A 123 1.39 0.74 5.49
C ALA A 123 0.57 0.14 6.65
N SER A 124 1.09 0.23 7.87
CA SER A 124 0.39 -0.23 9.08
C SER A 124 -0.62 0.82 9.56
N HIS A 125 -1.81 0.36 9.97
CA HIS A 125 -2.85 1.22 10.53
C HIS A 125 -2.70 1.45 12.03
N GLU A 126 -1.84 0.67 12.71
CA GLU A 126 -1.67 0.66 14.15
C GLU A 126 -0.27 1.15 14.58
N LEU A 127 0.23 2.18 13.93
CA LEU A 127 1.51 2.79 14.34
C LEU A 127 1.33 3.55 15.65
N GLU A 128 2.05 3.13 16.67
CA GLU A 128 2.12 3.85 17.95
C GLU A 128 3.11 5.01 17.86
N HIS A 129 2.89 6.04 18.68
CA HIS A 129 3.76 7.22 18.74
C HIS A 129 5.23 6.85 19.02
N GLU A 130 5.46 5.90 19.93
CA GLU A 130 6.78 5.40 20.32
C GLU A 130 7.53 4.79 19.13
N ILE A 131 6.80 4.15 18.21
CA ILE A 131 7.39 3.56 17.01
C ILE A 131 7.87 4.65 16.05
N ILE A 132 7.10 5.70 15.89
CA ILE A 132 7.52 6.85 15.06
C ILE A 132 8.79 7.47 15.64
N LEU A 133 8.85 7.70 16.96
CA LEU A 133 10.06 8.20 17.63
C LEU A 133 11.27 7.28 17.44
N GLU A 134 11.06 5.97 17.50
CA GLU A 134 12.12 4.99 17.26
C GLU A 134 12.62 5.01 15.81
N LEU A 135 11.72 5.13 14.83
CA LEU A 135 12.03 5.29 13.42
C LEU A 135 12.84 6.57 13.16
N GLU A 136 12.42 7.70 13.71
CA GLU A 136 13.15 8.97 13.62
C GLU A 136 14.55 8.89 14.25
N SER A 137 14.64 8.26 15.42
CA SER A 137 15.94 8.09 16.11
C SER A 137 16.92 7.20 15.36
N SER A 138 16.41 6.26 14.57
CA SER A 138 17.22 5.34 13.76
C SER A 138 17.99 6.02 12.63
N LYS A 139 17.61 7.25 12.26
CA LYS A 139 18.12 8.01 11.11
C LYS A 139 17.99 7.26 9.76
N LYS A 140 17.20 6.20 9.71
CA LYS A 140 16.86 5.50 8.48
C LYS A 140 15.63 6.16 7.85
N PRO A 141 15.66 6.44 6.55
CA PRO A 141 14.50 6.95 5.86
C PRO A 141 13.29 6.02 6.00
N PHE A 142 12.13 6.61 6.28
CA PHE A 142 10.86 5.90 6.23
C PHE A 142 9.77 6.78 5.62
N VAL A 143 8.69 6.20 5.16
CA VAL A 143 7.49 6.89 4.66
C VAL A 143 6.27 6.11 5.14
N ILE A 144 5.31 6.79 5.75
CA ILE A 144 4.02 6.22 6.12
C ILE A 144 3.15 6.18 4.86
N VAL A 145 2.57 5.02 4.56
CA VAL A 145 1.82 4.76 3.33
C VAL A 145 0.38 4.41 3.65
N ASN A 146 -0.58 4.98 2.90
CA ASN A 146 -2.02 4.68 3.03
C ASN A 146 -2.64 5.06 4.39
N GLY A 147 -2.04 5.99 5.09
CA GLY A 147 -2.52 6.55 6.35
C GLY A 147 -1.59 7.64 6.84
N LYS A 148 -2.06 8.50 7.75
CA LYS A 148 -1.28 9.55 8.40
C LYS A 148 -1.10 9.23 9.87
N HIS A 149 -0.04 9.75 10.44
CA HIS A 149 0.17 9.75 11.88
C HIS A 149 0.45 11.19 12.35
N SER A 150 -0.16 11.60 13.46
CA SER A 150 -0.07 12.99 13.95
C SER A 150 1.35 13.45 14.29
N SER A 151 2.26 12.50 14.50
CA SER A 151 3.67 12.78 14.86
C SER A 151 4.62 12.80 13.68
N SER A 152 4.15 12.63 12.44
CA SER A 152 5.04 12.62 11.27
C SER A 152 4.35 13.23 10.04
N ASP A 153 5.06 14.17 9.40
CA ASP A 153 4.63 14.74 8.11
C ASP A 153 5.15 13.95 6.89
N ASN A 154 5.83 12.83 7.14
CA ASN A 154 6.43 12.01 6.10
C ASN A 154 5.49 10.87 5.67
N TYR A 155 4.52 11.19 4.81
CA TYR A 155 3.49 10.25 4.38
C TYR A 155 3.16 10.36 2.90
N VAL A 156 2.62 9.29 2.33
CA VAL A 156 1.94 9.27 1.02
C VAL A 156 0.61 8.55 1.19
N VAL A 157 -0.49 9.25 0.93
CA VAL A 157 -1.86 8.77 1.17
C VAL A 157 -2.76 9.01 -0.02
N LEU A 158 -3.89 8.32 -0.04
CA LEU A 158 -4.98 8.56 -0.99
C LEU A 158 -5.89 9.69 -0.50
N ASP A 159 -6.66 10.28 -1.41
CA ASP A 159 -7.75 11.20 -1.05
C ASP A 159 -8.99 10.39 -0.63
N ASP A 160 -8.89 9.77 0.57
CA ASP A 160 -9.94 8.93 1.14
C ASP A 160 -11.22 9.74 1.44
N LYS A 161 -11.08 11.04 1.73
CA LYS A 161 -12.23 11.91 1.94
C LYS A 161 -13.04 12.09 0.66
N ALA A 162 -12.38 12.39 -0.45
CA ALA A 162 -13.03 12.48 -1.75
C ALA A 162 -13.68 11.15 -2.17
N ALA A 163 -13.02 10.03 -1.88
CA ALA A 163 -13.56 8.70 -2.17
C ALA A 163 -14.82 8.38 -1.36
N GLY A 164 -14.82 8.64 -0.05
CA GLY A 164 -16.00 8.46 0.79
C GLY A 164 -17.16 9.36 0.39
N LYS A 165 -16.85 10.59 -0.01
CA LYS A 165 -17.85 11.54 -0.54
C LYS A 165 -18.47 11.01 -1.83
N LEU A 166 -17.65 10.63 -2.81
CA LEU A 166 -18.10 10.11 -4.11
C LEU A 166 -18.98 8.85 -3.97
N ALA A 167 -18.62 7.94 -3.08
CA ALA A 167 -19.42 6.74 -2.80
C ALA A 167 -20.80 7.09 -2.25
N THR A 168 -20.86 8.06 -1.34
CA THR A 168 -22.11 8.48 -0.70
C THR A 168 -22.99 9.27 -1.65
N GLU A 169 -22.40 10.19 -2.44
CA GLU A 169 -23.11 10.97 -3.46
C GLU A 169 -23.77 10.05 -4.49
N HIS A 170 -23.07 9.00 -4.94
CA HIS A 170 -23.67 8.02 -5.84
C HIS A 170 -24.94 7.38 -5.27
N LEU A 171 -24.95 6.99 -4.00
CA LEU A 171 -26.14 6.42 -3.38
C LEU A 171 -27.26 7.45 -3.21
N ILE A 172 -26.92 8.70 -2.91
CA ILE A 172 -27.89 9.81 -2.82
C ILE A 172 -28.51 10.12 -4.21
N GLU A 173 -27.69 10.15 -5.27
CA GLU A 173 -28.15 10.34 -6.65
C GLU A 173 -29.14 9.26 -7.11
N LEU A 174 -29.00 8.03 -6.60
CA LEU A 174 -29.95 6.92 -6.82
C LEU A 174 -31.21 7.01 -5.93
N GLY A 175 -31.38 8.08 -5.14
CA GLY A 175 -32.55 8.33 -4.31
C GLY A 175 -32.54 7.69 -2.93
N HIS A 176 -31.44 7.06 -2.51
CA HIS A 176 -31.33 6.47 -1.18
C HIS A 176 -31.24 7.55 -0.09
N LYS A 177 -32.12 7.46 0.91
CA LYS A 177 -32.14 8.38 2.09
C LYS A 177 -31.67 7.73 3.37
N HIS A 178 -31.89 6.41 3.50
CA HIS A 178 -31.41 5.64 4.66
C HIS A 178 -30.16 4.85 4.22
N ILE A 179 -29.01 5.49 4.38
CA ILE A 179 -27.71 4.95 4.02
C ILE A 179 -26.95 4.63 5.32
N ILE A 180 -26.50 3.40 5.50
CA ILE A 180 -25.58 3.03 6.60
C ILE A 180 -24.15 2.93 6.04
N HIS A 181 -23.21 3.53 6.77
CA HIS A 181 -21.79 3.39 6.52
C HIS A 181 -21.18 2.32 7.44
N ILE A 182 -20.76 1.19 6.88
CA ILE A 182 -19.91 0.25 7.60
C ILE A 182 -18.46 0.74 7.47
N SER A 183 -17.99 1.41 8.53
CA SER A 183 -16.69 2.05 8.55
C SER A 183 -15.55 1.05 8.83
N GLY A 184 -14.30 1.47 8.63
CA GLY A 184 -13.15 0.81 9.21
C GLY A 184 -12.92 1.22 10.66
N PRO A 185 -11.80 0.77 11.26
CA PRO A 185 -11.47 1.06 12.66
C PRO A 185 -11.28 2.56 12.89
N ILE A 186 -11.83 3.07 13.99
CA ILE A 186 -11.87 4.52 14.31
C ILE A 186 -10.49 5.15 14.49
N TYR A 187 -9.45 4.36 14.74
CA TYR A 187 -8.07 4.84 14.87
C TYR A 187 -7.35 4.96 13.52
N ALA A 188 -7.87 4.35 12.45
CA ALA A 188 -7.26 4.40 11.14
C ALA A 188 -7.58 5.71 10.41
N ASP A 189 -6.55 6.47 10.00
CA ASP A 189 -6.74 7.74 9.27
C ASP A 189 -7.65 7.58 8.04
N SER A 190 -7.46 6.52 7.25
CA SER A 190 -8.30 6.23 6.09
C SER A 190 -9.79 6.08 6.44
N ALA A 191 -10.12 5.43 7.57
CA ALA A 191 -11.51 5.29 8.04
C ALA A 191 -12.10 6.65 8.46
N ILE A 192 -11.30 7.46 9.17
CA ILE A 192 -11.70 8.81 9.61
C ILE A 192 -11.99 9.69 8.37
N GLN A 193 -11.11 9.66 7.37
CA GLN A 193 -11.27 10.48 6.16
C GLN A 193 -12.49 10.03 5.33
N ARG A 194 -12.72 8.71 5.17
CA ARG A 194 -13.89 8.17 4.47
C ARG A 194 -15.19 8.56 5.17
N LEU A 195 -15.22 8.48 6.51
CA LEU A 195 -16.35 8.93 7.31
C LEU A 195 -16.59 10.46 7.18
N GLN A 196 -15.53 11.25 7.10
CA GLN A 196 -15.67 12.70 6.84
C GLN A 196 -16.28 12.95 5.46
N GLY A 197 -15.87 12.20 4.43
CA GLY A 197 -16.46 12.28 3.10
C GLY A 197 -17.95 11.91 3.10
N TYR A 198 -18.31 10.82 3.79
CA TYR A 198 -19.71 10.41 3.99
C TYR A 198 -20.54 11.53 4.65
N ARG A 199 -20.05 12.11 5.75
CA ARG A 199 -20.74 13.23 6.44
C ARG A 199 -20.88 14.45 5.54
N GLU A 200 -19.86 14.81 4.78
CA GLU A 200 -19.88 15.94 3.86
C GLU A 200 -20.93 15.76 2.76
N ALA A 201 -21.00 14.57 2.16
CA ALA A 201 -21.98 14.26 1.13
C ALA A 201 -23.41 14.36 1.67
N LEU A 202 -23.70 13.82 2.85
CA LEU A 202 -25.01 13.95 3.49
C LEU A 202 -25.36 15.42 3.72
N HIS A 203 -24.46 16.19 4.31
CA HIS A 203 -24.69 17.60 4.63
C HIS A 203 -24.97 18.44 3.37
N GLN A 204 -24.17 18.26 2.31
CA GLN A 204 -24.34 18.99 1.05
C GLN A 204 -25.66 18.69 0.34
N ASN A 205 -26.24 17.53 0.61
CA ASN A 205 -27.54 17.12 0.07
C ASN A 205 -28.70 17.30 1.06
N ASN A 206 -28.50 18.06 2.16
CA ASN A 206 -29.48 18.33 3.20
C ASN A 206 -30.02 17.07 3.91
N TYR A 207 -29.19 16.06 4.07
CA TYR A 207 -29.49 14.90 4.90
C TYR A 207 -28.84 15.02 6.28
N ASP A 208 -29.60 14.65 7.32
CA ASP A 208 -29.09 14.63 8.67
C ASP A 208 -28.11 13.48 8.90
N PHE A 209 -26.92 13.81 9.39
CA PHE A 209 -26.01 12.79 9.87
C PHE A 209 -26.49 12.21 11.21
N LYS A 210 -26.62 10.89 11.27
CA LYS A 210 -26.92 10.15 12.50
C LYS A 210 -25.77 9.21 12.84
N SER A 211 -25.23 9.29 14.03
CA SER A 211 -24.14 8.40 14.46
C SER A 211 -24.57 6.93 14.46
N ALA A 212 -25.85 6.63 14.69
CA ALA A 212 -26.41 5.29 14.59
C ALA A 212 -26.34 4.69 13.15
N ASN A 213 -26.11 5.52 12.14
CA ASN A 213 -25.93 5.04 10.76
C ASN A 213 -24.44 4.74 10.43
N VAL A 214 -23.58 4.71 11.45
CA VAL A 214 -22.15 4.35 11.27
C VAL A 214 -21.86 3.14 12.16
N ILE A 215 -21.56 2.02 11.55
CA ILE A 215 -21.20 0.79 12.24
C ILE A 215 -19.71 0.57 12.06
N GLU A 216 -18.98 0.53 13.16
CA GLU A 216 -17.52 0.28 13.11
C GLU A 216 -17.24 -1.20 12.82
N SER A 217 -16.23 -1.44 12.00
CA SER A 217 -15.70 -2.78 11.74
C SER A 217 -14.17 -2.73 11.60
N GLN A 218 -13.57 -3.90 11.43
CA GLN A 218 -12.17 -4.03 11.02
C GLN A 218 -12.12 -4.24 9.50
N TYR A 219 -10.99 -4.02 8.86
CA TYR A 219 -10.87 -4.19 7.40
C TYR A 219 -10.78 -5.66 6.97
N THR A 220 -11.71 -6.52 7.46
CA THR A 220 -11.77 -7.95 7.17
C THR A 220 -13.16 -8.38 6.69
N ILE A 221 -13.24 -9.53 6.03
CA ILE A 221 -14.51 -10.12 5.58
C ILE A 221 -15.39 -10.47 6.80
N ASP A 222 -14.79 -11.07 7.84
CA ASP A 222 -15.55 -11.51 9.02
C ASP A 222 -16.15 -10.32 9.77
N SER A 223 -15.41 -9.21 9.90
CA SER A 223 -15.95 -8.02 10.57
C SER A 223 -17.05 -7.32 9.76
N GLY A 224 -16.95 -7.30 8.44
CA GLY A 224 -18.02 -6.82 7.57
C GLY A 224 -19.29 -7.70 7.64
N TYR A 225 -19.10 -9.00 7.76
CA TYR A 225 -20.19 -9.96 7.97
C TYR A 225 -20.90 -9.71 9.30
N GLU A 226 -20.17 -9.61 10.41
CA GLU A 226 -20.76 -9.37 11.73
C GLU A 226 -21.43 -7.99 11.82
N ALA A 227 -20.83 -6.95 11.24
CA ALA A 227 -21.44 -5.62 11.15
C ALA A 227 -22.78 -5.65 10.40
N MET A 228 -22.87 -6.35 9.28
CA MET A 228 -24.13 -6.48 8.55
C MET A 228 -25.17 -7.28 9.33
N LYS A 229 -24.79 -8.35 10.04
CA LYS A 229 -25.70 -9.08 10.93
C LYS A 229 -26.25 -8.21 12.06
N GLU A 230 -25.41 -7.35 12.63
CA GLU A 230 -25.84 -6.36 13.63
C GLU A 230 -26.90 -5.41 13.05
N ILE A 231 -26.67 -4.91 11.82
CA ILE A 231 -27.62 -4.05 11.11
C ILE A 231 -28.96 -4.79 10.91
N ILE A 232 -28.93 -6.03 10.43
CA ILE A 232 -30.14 -6.83 10.19
C ILE A 232 -30.93 -7.05 11.49
N LYS A 233 -30.23 -7.29 12.61
CA LYS A 233 -30.86 -7.60 13.89
C LYS A 233 -31.41 -6.39 14.61
N ASN A 234 -30.70 -5.26 14.60
CA ASN A 234 -30.92 -4.17 15.54
C ASN A 234 -31.46 -2.88 14.89
N HIS A 235 -31.51 -2.82 13.56
CA HIS A 235 -31.90 -1.61 12.83
C HIS A 235 -33.10 -1.86 11.90
N THR A 236 -33.83 -0.79 11.60
CA THR A 236 -34.64 -0.79 10.39
C THR A 236 -33.71 -0.94 9.21
N LEU A 237 -33.97 -1.89 8.33
CA LEU A 237 -33.09 -2.15 7.18
C LEU A 237 -32.82 -0.87 6.39
N PRO A 238 -31.57 -0.54 6.10
CA PRO A 238 -31.25 0.59 5.25
C PRO A 238 -31.62 0.30 3.79
N THR A 239 -31.76 1.33 2.99
CA THR A 239 -31.93 1.14 1.54
C THR A 239 -30.60 1.01 0.82
N ALA A 240 -29.51 1.46 1.44
CA ALA A 240 -28.16 1.32 0.91
C ALA A 240 -27.08 1.21 1.98
N ILE A 241 -26.00 0.53 1.61
CA ILE A 241 -24.77 0.37 2.41
C ILE A 241 -23.60 1.01 1.67
N PHE A 242 -22.84 1.85 2.38
CA PHE A 242 -21.49 2.23 2.00
C PHE A 242 -20.48 1.45 2.85
N ALA A 243 -19.82 0.47 2.26
CA ALA A 243 -18.76 -0.31 2.89
C ALA A 243 -17.39 0.37 2.70
N ALA A 244 -16.68 0.61 3.80
CA ALA A 244 -15.43 1.38 3.80
C ALA A 244 -14.31 0.74 2.96
N ASN A 245 -14.35 -0.57 2.70
CA ASN A 245 -13.44 -1.24 1.78
C ASN A 245 -14.10 -2.48 1.15
N ILE A 246 -13.38 -3.10 0.20
CA ILE A 246 -13.84 -4.29 -0.52
C ILE A 246 -14.08 -5.50 0.41
N LEU A 247 -13.25 -5.72 1.41
CA LEU A 247 -13.39 -6.88 2.31
C LEU A 247 -14.64 -6.76 3.19
N ILE A 248 -14.92 -5.57 3.70
CA ILE A 248 -16.17 -5.26 4.41
C ILE A 248 -17.37 -5.50 3.51
N ALA A 249 -17.32 -5.03 2.24
CA ALA A 249 -18.40 -5.24 1.28
C ALA A 249 -18.66 -6.73 1.03
N LEU A 250 -17.62 -7.55 0.88
CA LEU A 250 -17.75 -9.00 0.72
C LEU A 250 -18.40 -9.67 1.94
N GLY A 251 -18.01 -9.25 3.14
CA GLY A 251 -18.63 -9.73 4.37
C GLY A 251 -20.10 -9.37 4.46
N ALA A 252 -20.44 -8.11 4.14
CA ALA A 252 -21.83 -7.65 4.13
C ALA A 252 -22.67 -8.40 3.08
N LEU A 253 -22.15 -8.61 1.87
CA LEU A 253 -22.81 -9.39 0.81
C LEU A 253 -23.08 -10.84 1.27
N LYS A 254 -22.12 -11.47 1.96
CA LYS A 254 -22.29 -12.81 2.53
C LYS A 254 -23.43 -12.85 3.55
N ALA A 255 -23.46 -11.89 4.49
CA ALA A 255 -24.52 -11.81 5.49
C ALA A 255 -25.91 -11.55 4.86
N MET A 256 -26.01 -10.64 3.90
CA MET A 256 -27.25 -10.37 3.18
C MET A 256 -27.76 -11.62 2.45
N LYS A 257 -26.87 -12.36 1.78
CA LYS A 257 -27.22 -13.61 1.09
C LYS A 257 -27.78 -14.67 2.06
N GLU A 258 -27.15 -14.86 3.23
CA GLU A 258 -27.60 -15.83 4.24
C GLU A 258 -28.97 -15.47 4.86
N HIS A 259 -29.35 -14.17 4.83
CA HIS A 259 -30.63 -13.67 5.31
C HIS A 259 -31.63 -13.40 4.17
N GLU A 260 -31.39 -13.93 2.97
CA GLU A 260 -32.25 -13.82 1.79
C GLU A 260 -32.52 -12.36 1.35
N ILE A 261 -31.67 -11.40 1.75
CA ILE A 261 -31.73 -10.00 1.34
C ILE A 261 -31.12 -9.88 -0.05
N LYS A 262 -31.91 -9.37 -1.00
CA LYS A 262 -31.50 -9.24 -2.39
C LYS A 262 -30.74 -7.94 -2.64
N VAL A 263 -29.61 -8.07 -3.31
CA VAL A 263 -28.80 -6.93 -3.77
C VAL A 263 -28.94 -6.84 -5.29
N PRO A 264 -29.33 -5.70 -5.87
CA PRO A 264 -29.61 -4.41 -5.21
C PRO A 264 -31.09 -4.18 -4.84
N ASP A 265 -32.00 -5.14 -5.06
CA ASP A 265 -33.45 -4.95 -5.01
C ASP A 265 -33.94 -4.51 -3.60
N ASP A 266 -33.43 -5.11 -2.53
CA ASP A 266 -33.78 -4.76 -1.15
C ASP A 266 -32.79 -3.75 -0.57
N ILE A 267 -31.48 -3.93 -0.81
CA ILE A 267 -30.40 -3.07 -0.31
C ILE A 267 -29.34 -2.89 -1.41
N SER A 268 -29.07 -1.67 -1.80
CA SER A 268 -27.91 -1.32 -2.63
C SER A 268 -26.61 -1.34 -1.81
N ILE A 269 -25.46 -1.77 -2.38
CA ILE A 269 -24.17 -1.73 -1.72
C ILE A 269 -23.09 -1.21 -2.65
N ILE A 270 -22.26 -0.29 -2.12
CA ILE A 270 -21.03 0.20 -2.75
C ILE A 270 -19.84 -0.02 -1.81
N GLY A 271 -18.69 -0.42 -2.37
CA GLY A 271 -17.44 -0.57 -1.64
C GLY A 271 -16.31 0.31 -2.17
N LEU A 272 -15.27 0.56 -1.38
CA LEU A 272 -14.03 1.15 -1.85
C LEU A 272 -13.04 0.07 -2.29
N HIS A 273 -12.18 0.47 -3.22
CA HIS A 273 -11.16 -0.32 -3.90
C HIS A 273 -11.76 -1.30 -4.91
N ASP A 274 -11.54 -0.98 -6.19
CA ASP A 274 -11.85 -1.91 -7.28
C ASP A 274 -10.73 -2.93 -7.43
N THR A 275 -11.10 -4.20 -7.48
CA THR A 275 -10.18 -5.33 -7.64
C THR A 275 -10.65 -6.22 -8.78
N TYR A 276 -9.78 -7.08 -9.31
CA TYR A 276 -10.08 -7.92 -10.48
C TYR A 276 -11.32 -8.83 -10.30
N PHE A 277 -11.70 -9.18 -9.07
CA PHE A 277 -12.85 -10.05 -8.82
C PHE A 277 -14.16 -9.30 -8.58
N THR A 278 -14.17 -7.99 -8.39
CA THR A 278 -15.41 -7.21 -8.14
C THR A 278 -16.39 -7.29 -9.30
N SER A 279 -15.90 -7.42 -10.53
CA SER A 279 -16.69 -7.56 -11.75
C SER A 279 -17.27 -8.96 -11.96
N ILE A 280 -16.76 -9.99 -11.28
CA ILE A 280 -17.21 -11.38 -11.42
C ILE A 280 -18.07 -11.87 -10.26
N LEU A 281 -18.33 -11.01 -9.28
CA LEU A 281 -19.30 -11.28 -8.22
C LEU A 281 -20.74 -11.33 -8.80
N SER A 282 -21.66 -11.91 -8.07
CA SER A 282 -23.08 -11.94 -8.42
C SER A 282 -23.94 -11.49 -7.22
N PRO A 283 -24.45 -10.26 -7.26
CA PRO A 283 -24.28 -9.23 -8.30
C PRO A 283 -22.84 -8.69 -8.35
N SER A 284 -22.42 -8.19 -9.53
CA SER A 284 -21.14 -7.49 -9.69
C SER A 284 -21.15 -6.20 -8.87
N LEU A 285 -20.03 -5.93 -8.15
CA LEU A 285 -19.98 -4.90 -7.12
C LEU A 285 -19.62 -3.53 -7.68
N THR A 286 -20.47 -2.54 -7.45
CA THR A 286 -20.19 -1.11 -7.64
C THR A 286 -19.12 -0.68 -6.65
N THR A 287 -18.08 0.00 -7.14
CA THR A 287 -16.93 0.36 -6.33
C THR A 287 -16.41 1.77 -6.62
N ILE A 288 -15.65 2.31 -5.69
CA ILE A 288 -14.76 3.44 -5.95
C ILE A 288 -13.36 2.89 -6.22
N GLN A 289 -12.89 3.07 -7.45
CA GLN A 289 -11.51 2.77 -7.82
C GLN A 289 -10.58 3.84 -7.24
N MET A 290 -9.52 3.40 -6.62
CA MET A 290 -8.49 4.25 -6.03
C MET A 290 -7.15 4.05 -6.74
N PRO A 291 -6.30 5.08 -6.88
CA PRO A 291 -5.01 5.00 -7.58
C PRO A 291 -3.94 4.30 -6.72
N LEU A 292 -4.16 3.01 -6.41
CA LEU A 292 -3.30 2.21 -5.53
C LEU A 292 -1.89 1.99 -6.10
N PHE A 293 -1.80 1.78 -7.42
CA PHE A 293 -0.51 1.63 -8.10
C PHE A 293 0.33 2.91 -7.98
N GLU A 294 -0.29 4.06 -8.25
CA GLU A 294 0.33 5.39 -8.13
C GLU A 294 0.73 5.70 -6.69
N LEU A 295 -0.04 5.22 -5.71
CA LEU A 295 0.33 5.31 -4.29
C LEU A 295 1.66 4.60 -4.05
N GLY A 296 1.82 3.37 -4.54
CA GLY A 296 3.06 2.60 -4.44
C GLY A 296 4.24 3.29 -5.11
N VAL A 297 4.07 3.76 -6.35
CA VAL A 297 5.10 4.50 -7.11
C VAL A 297 5.54 5.75 -6.34
N ASN A 298 4.59 6.57 -5.89
CA ASN A 298 4.92 7.82 -5.20
C ASN A 298 5.55 7.59 -3.82
N SER A 299 5.21 6.50 -3.14
CA SER A 299 5.83 6.12 -1.87
C SER A 299 7.32 5.80 -2.06
N VAL A 300 7.67 5.08 -3.14
CA VAL A 300 9.07 4.81 -3.46
C VAL A 300 9.80 6.08 -3.89
N LYS A 301 9.21 6.93 -4.70
CA LYS A 301 9.82 8.23 -5.06
C LYS A 301 10.13 9.06 -3.82
N SER A 302 9.19 9.12 -2.87
CA SER A 302 9.38 9.84 -1.61
C SER A 302 10.52 9.26 -0.78
N ILE A 303 10.59 7.93 -0.60
CA ILE A 303 11.66 7.31 0.20
C ILE A 303 13.03 7.45 -0.47
N LEU A 304 13.11 7.36 -1.80
CA LEU A 304 14.37 7.56 -2.53
C LEU A 304 14.88 9.00 -2.38
N GLN A 305 13.99 9.98 -2.47
CA GLN A 305 14.34 11.37 -2.18
C GLN A 305 14.86 11.55 -0.75
N ASN A 306 14.21 10.92 0.24
CA ASN A 306 14.66 10.96 1.64
C ASN A 306 16.05 10.31 1.83
N ILE A 307 16.36 9.27 1.06
CA ILE A 307 17.69 8.62 1.06
C ILE A 307 18.76 9.56 0.48
N GLU A 308 18.44 10.30 -0.60
CA GLU A 308 19.36 11.20 -1.28
C GLU A 308 19.56 12.48 -0.47
N ASP A 309 18.49 13.15 -0.10
CA ASP A 309 18.51 14.47 0.55
C ASP A 309 18.80 14.38 2.06
N LYS A 310 18.70 13.18 2.66
CA LYS A 310 18.79 12.93 4.13
C LYS A 310 17.80 13.76 4.94
N GLN A 311 16.69 14.13 4.33
CA GLN A 311 15.58 14.87 4.92
C GLN A 311 14.26 14.22 4.53
N ALA A 312 13.26 14.31 5.42
CA ALA A 312 11.91 13.82 5.12
C ALA A 312 11.25 14.68 4.04
N SER A 313 10.67 14.02 3.04
CA SER A 313 9.82 14.69 2.06
C SER A 313 8.50 15.13 2.69
N PRO A 314 7.91 16.25 2.28
CA PRO A 314 6.60 16.65 2.77
C PRO A 314 5.53 15.62 2.39
N GLY A 315 4.52 15.50 3.23
CA GLY A 315 3.39 14.59 3.01
C GLY A 315 2.69 14.83 1.68
N LYS A 316 2.29 13.74 1.02
CA LYS A 316 1.66 13.78 -0.31
C LYS A 316 0.30 13.08 -0.30
N ILE A 317 -0.67 13.72 -0.95
CA ILE A 317 -2.00 13.14 -1.20
C ILE A 317 -2.11 12.79 -2.68
N ILE A 318 -2.49 11.54 -2.97
CA ILE A 318 -2.72 11.05 -4.33
C ILE A 318 -4.22 11.13 -4.62
N HIS A 319 -4.59 11.95 -5.58
CA HIS A 319 -5.95 12.12 -6.07
C HIS A 319 -6.23 11.16 -7.23
N GLY A 320 -7.50 10.98 -7.59
CA GLY A 320 -7.91 10.18 -8.76
C GLY A 320 -8.89 9.06 -8.42
N ALA A 321 -9.65 9.21 -7.32
CA ALA A 321 -10.79 8.31 -7.06
C ALA A 321 -11.84 8.43 -8.18
N SER A 322 -12.38 7.28 -8.65
CA SER A 322 -13.42 7.23 -9.69
C SER A 322 -14.46 6.17 -9.38
N LEU A 323 -15.71 6.44 -9.75
CA LEU A 323 -16.83 5.52 -9.57
C LEU A 323 -16.88 4.49 -10.71
N ILE A 324 -16.93 3.21 -10.36
CA ILE A 324 -17.16 2.09 -11.27
C ILE A 324 -18.54 1.53 -10.97
N LYS A 325 -19.54 1.93 -11.79
CA LYS A 325 -20.93 1.47 -11.64
C LYS A 325 -21.07 0.03 -12.13
N ARG A 326 -21.75 -0.80 -11.32
CA ARG A 326 -22.08 -2.20 -11.62
C ARG A 326 -23.49 -2.54 -11.08
N GLU A 327 -23.76 -3.83 -10.88
CA GLU A 327 -25.12 -4.33 -10.58
C GLU A 327 -25.54 -4.17 -9.11
N SER A 328 -24.61 -3.96 -8.18
CA SER A 328 -24.91 -3.95 -6.74
C SER A 328 -25.57 -2.67 -6.23
N THR A 329 -25.78 -1.68 -7.09
CA THR A 329 -26.53 -0.45 -6.78
C THR A 329 -27.59 -0.19 -7.83
N ALA A 330 -28.79 0.22 -7.41
CA ALA A 330 -29.92 0.58 -8.28
C ALA A 330 -30.66 1.81 -7.75
N GLU A 331 -31.52 2.40 -8.57
CA GLU A 331 -32.42 3.47 -8.14
C GLU A 331 -33.36 2.96 -7.06
N PHE A 332 -33.51 3.72 -5.98
CA PHE A 332 -34.46 3.44 -4.92
C PHE A 332 -35.89 3.66 -5.44
N LYS A 333 -36.67 2.60 -5.51
CA LYS A 333 -38.08 2.63 -5.86
C LYS A 333 -38.92 2.71 -4.59
N ILE A 334 -39.75 3.76 -4.46
CA ILE A 334 -40.68 3.97 -3.35
C ILE A 334 -41.82 2.97 -3.43
#